data_82b56b23e5fe799769e43f9c0907abb2
#
_entry.id   82b56b23e5fe799769e43f9c0907abb2
#
_cell.length_a   1.000
_cell.length_b   1.000
_cell.length_c   1.000
_cell.angle_alpha   90.00
_cell.angle_beta   90.00
_cell.angle_gamma   90.00
#
_symmetry.space_group_name_H-M   'P 1'
#
loop_
_entity.id
_entity.type
_entity.pdbx_description
1 polymer ?
#
loop_
_entity_poly.entity_id
_entity_poly.type
_entity_poly.pdbx_seq_one_letter_code
_entity_poly.pdbx_strand_id
1 'polypeptide(L)'
;MKKPLVSPLKKESPELKELIRFYDETLGFCPNSVKTMFIRPEIAYAFINLNKAVMENKGRLSSKMKRLIGYIASTVSGCNYCRAHTIRAAERYGANQDQLNDIWDFRTSKNFKEKEKVAFEFAIAASSIPNRVDEAISDELRKHWDDGEIVEILGVISLFGFLNRWNDSMGTRIEEDANKSGKKFIDDWNPIKHGS
;
A
#
# COMPACT_ATOMS: atom_id res chain seq x y z
N MET A 1 0.87 18.10 -10.48
CA MET A 1 0.59 19.39 -9.79
C MET A 1 1.90 20.02 -9.35
N LYS A 2 2.05 21.35 -9.45
CA LYS A 2 3.27 22.04 -8.97
C LYS A 2 3.40 22.02 -7.43
N LYS A 3 2.27 21.93 -6.71
CA LYS A 3 2.21 21.87 -5.24
C LYS A 3 1.10 20.91 -4.79
N PRO A 4 1.23 20.24 -3.64
CA PRO A 4 0.11 19.48 -3.07
C PRO A 4 -1.06 20.42 -2.73
N LEU A 5 -2.29 19.88 -2.67
CA LEU A 5 -3.46 20.68 -2.28
C LEU A 5 -3.28 21.29 -0.88
N VAL A 6 -2.72 20.52 0.03
CA VAL A 6 -2.40 20.96 1.40
C VAL A 6 -0.99 20.52 1.73
N SER A 7 -0.18 21.41 2.28
CA SER A 7 1.17 21.09 2.72
C SER A 7 1.13 20.25 4.01
N PRO A 8 2.01 19.25 4.15
CA PRO A 8 2.10 18.48 5.39
C PRO A 8 2.57 19.38 6.55
N LEU A 9 2.22 19.02 7.78
CA LEU A 9 2.71 19.69 8.97
C LEU A 9 4.24 19.65 9.02
N LYS A 10 4.83 20.81 9.30
CA LYS A 10 6.30 20.96 9.41
C LYS A 10 6.82 20.62 10.81
N LYS A 11 5.99 20.81 11.84
CA LYS A 11 6.35 20.54 13.24
C LYS A 11 5.55 19.34 13.75
N GLU A 12 6.25 18.41 14.35
CA GLU A 12 5.66 17.25 15.00
C GLU A 12 5.35 17.59 16.45
N SER A 13 4.09 17.45 16.86
CA SER A 13 3.71 17.49 18.26
C SER A 13 4.24 16.24 19.00
N PRO A 14 4.38 16.26 20.34
CA PRO A 14 4.71 15.05 21.10
C PRO A 14 3.76 13.87 20.81
N GLU A 15 2.48 14.15 20.69
CA GLU A 15 1.44 13.15 20.37
C GLU A 15 1.64 12.56 18.96
N LEU A 16 1.98 13.40 17.98
CA LEU A 16 2.29 12.92 16.64
C LEU A 16 3.52 12.01 16.64
N LYS A 17 4.56 12.36 17.41
CA LYS A 17 5.78 11.54 17.52
C LYS A 17 5.52 10.13 18.03
N GLU A 18 4.65 9.97 19.00
CA GLU A 18 4.28 8.65 19.54
C GLU A 18 3.53 7.82 18.48
N LEU A 19 2.61 8.44 17.75
CA LEU A 19 1.83 7.78 16.70
C LEU A 19 2.65 7.37 15.49
N ILE A 20 3.64 8.19 15.11
CA ILE A 20 4.47 7.93 13.92
C ILE A 20 5.54 6.87 14.14
N ARG A 21 5.84 6.49 15.37
CA ARG A 21 6.82 5.43 15.69
C ARG A 21 6.56 4.14 14.90
N PHE A 22 5.30 3.78 14.71
CA PHE A 22 4.92 2.67 13.85
C PHE A 22 5.43 2.81 12.41
N TYR A 23 5.46 4.01 11.85
CA TYR A 23 5.95 4.25 10.49
C TYR A 23 7.47 4.28 10.40
N ASP A 24 8.16 4.70 11.45
CA ASP A 24 9.61 4.62 11.51
C ASP A 24 10.09 3.16 11.44
N GLU A 25 9.37 2.25 12.10
CA GLU A 25 9.64 0.82 12.03
C GLU A 25 9.32 0.24 10.64
N THR A 26 8.19 0.62 10.04
CA THR A 26 7.70 0.03 8.78
C THR A 26 8.35 0.62 7.54
N LEU A 27 8.54 1.93 7.48
CA LEU A 27 9.03 2.67 6.30
C LEU A 27 10.40 3.31 6.52
N GLY A 28 10.78 3.55 7.77
CA GLY A 28 11.97 4.31 8.16
C GLY A 28 11.75 5.82 8.20
N PHE A 29 10.50 6.27 8.05
CA PHE A 29 10.10 7.68 8.12
C PHE A 29 8.58 7.82 8.30
N CYS A 30 8.14 8.97 8.80
CA CYS A 30 6.72 9.32 8.84
C CYS A 30 6.23 9.80 7.47
N PRO A 31 5.22 9.15 6.86
CA PRO A 31 4.69 9.55 5.57
C PRO A 31 4.08 10.97 5.57
N ASN A 32 4.31 11.73 4.52
CA ASN A 32 3.70 13.04 4.33
C ASN A 32 2.17 12.97 4.29
N SER A 33 1.60 11.84 3.86
CA SER A 33 0.15 11.59 3.96
C SER A 33 -0.36 11.68 5.39
N VAL A 34 0.34 11.05 6.35
CA VAL A 34 -0.02 11.10 7.77
C VAL A 34 0.14 12.52 8.33
N LYS A 35 1.25 13.20 8.00
CA LYS A 35 1.46 14.61 8.39
C LYS A 35 0.37 15.54 7.84
N THR A 36 -0.17 15.25 6.66
CA THR A 36 -1.29 15.99 6.08
C THR A 36 -2.61 15.66 6.78
N MET A 37 -2.88 14.38 7.07
CA MET A 37 -4.07 13.97 7.83
C MET A 37 -4.08 14.60 9.22
N PHE A 38 -2.93 14.78 9.84
CA PHE A 38 -2.80 15.32 11.20
C PHE A 38 -3.17 16.82 11.32
N ILE A 39 -3.46 17.51 10.22
CA ILE A 39 -4.13 18.82 10.24
C ILE A 39 -5.55 18.70 10.83
N ARG A 40 -6.14 17.50 10.71
CA ARG A 40 -7.37 17.09 11.39
C ARG A 40 -7.05 15.85 12.22
N PRO A 41 -6.63 16.01 13.48
CA PRO A 41 -6.08 14.94 14.30
C PRO A 41 -6.99 13.71 14.39
N GLU A 42 -8.30 13.89 14.47
CA GLU A 42 -9.28 12.79 14.54
C GLU A 42 -9.21 11.87 13.31
N ILE A 43 -8.98 12.45 12.12
CA ILE A 43 -8.81 11.68 10.88
C ILE A 43 -7.51 10.88 10.95
N ALA A 44 -6.43 11.52 11.39
CA ALA A 44 -5.14 10.86 11.53
C ALA A 44 -5.19 9.70 12.53
N TYR A 45 -5.80 9.90 13.71
CA TYR A 45 -5.97 8.85 14.72
C TYR A 45 -6.78 7.66 14.20
N ALA A 46 -7.95 7.95 13.60
CA ALA A 46 -8.80 6.90 13.03
C ALA A 46 -8.06 6.10 11.94
N PHE A 47 -7.36 6.81 11.04
CA PHE A 47 -6.58 6.19 9.98
C PHE A 47 -5.42 5.34 10.54
N ILE A 48 -4.65 5.86 11.50
CA ILE A 48 -3.52 5.12 12.09
C ILE A 48 -4.00 3.86 12.80
N ASN A 49 -5.11 3.93 13.52
CA ASN A 49 -5.70 2.77 14.18
C ASN A 49 -6.17 1.72 13.16
N LEU A 50 -6.85 2.14 12.09
CA LEU A 50 -7.22 1.25 10.99
C LEU A 50 -5.99 0.63 10.33
N ASN A 51 -4.98 1.45 10.04
CA ASN A 51 -3.73 0.98 9.42
C ASN A 51 -3.04 -0.07 10.30
N LYS A 52 -2.92 0.17 11.60
CA LYS A 52 -2.36 -0.81 12.54
C LYS A 52 -3.17 -2.10 12.53
N ALA A 53 -4.49 -2.02 12.66
CA ALA A 53 -5.37 -3.19 12.69
C ALA A 53 -5.21 -4.06 11.42
N VAL A 54 -5.14 -3.42 10.25
CA VAL A 54 -5.02 -4.12 8.96
C VAL A 54 -3.60 -4.62 8.70
N MET A 55 -2.57 -3.81 8.99
CA MET A 55 -1.20 -4.07 8.54
C MET A 55 -0.31 -4.74 9.60
N GLU A 56 -0.71 -4.79 10.87
CA GLU A 56 0.02 -5.53 11.90
C GLU A 56 0.13 -7.02 11.58
N ASN A 57 1.23 -7.63 12.02
CA ASN A 57 1.49 -9.05 11.79
C ASN A 57 0.88 -9.92 12.89
N LYS A 58 -0.41 -9.74 13.16
CA LYS A 58 -1.18 -10.54 14.14
C LYS A 58 -2.12 -11.54 13.49
N GLY A 59 -2.34 -11.42 12.20
CA GLY A 59 -3.17 -12.30 11.41
C GLY A 59 -2.38 -13.45 10.79
N ARG A 60 -3.03 -14.18 9.90
CA ARG A 60 -2.43 -15.28 9.15
C ARG A 60 -1.71 -14.82 7.89
N LEU A 61 -2.13 -13.70 7.33
CA LEU A 61 -1.51 -13.11 6.15
C LEU A 61 -0.17 -12.47 6.54
N SER A 62 0.90 -12.90 5.91
CA SER A 62 2.24 -12.36 6.23
C SER A 62 2.34 -10.88 5.92
N SER A 63 3.16 -10.16 6.70
CA SER A 63 3.44 -8.75 6.47
C SER A 63 3.93 -8.46 5.06
N LYS A 64 4.78 -9.34 4.50
CA LYS A 64 5.22 -9.27 3.10
C LYS A 64 4.02 -9.30 2.15
N MET A 65 3.15 -10.28 2.30
CA MET A 65 2.00 -10.46 1.42
C MET A 65 1.05 -9.25 1.46
N LYS A 66 0.77 -8.69 2.64
CA LYS A 66 -0.03 -7.46 2.78
C LYS A 66 0.55 -6.29 1.97
N ARG A 67 1.88 -6.13 1.93
CA ARG A 67 2.54 -5.05 1.17
C ARG A 67 2.49 -5.28 -0.33
N LEU A 68 2.65 -6.53 -0.77
CA LEU A 68 2.52 -6.89 -2.18
C LEU A 68 1.08 -6.69 -2.70
N ILE A 69 0.07 -7.09 -1.92
CA ILE A 69 -1.35 -6.80 -2.23
C ILE A 69 -1.58 -5.28 -2.31
N GLY A 70 -1.05 -4.51 -1.35
CA GLY A 70 -1.13 -3.05 -1.37
C GLY A 70 -0.48 -2.43 -2.60
N TYR A 71 0.65 -3.01 -3.08
CA TYR A 71 1.30 -2.58 -4.32
C TYR A 71 0.42 -2.82 -5.55
N ILE A 72 -0.17 -4.02 -5.67
CA ILE A 72 -1.11 -4.36 -6.75
C ILE A 72 -2.30 -3.39 -6.75
N ALA A 73 -2.95 -3.20 -5.60
CA ALA A 73 -4.08 -2.28 -5.45
C ALA A 73 -3.71 -0.84 -5.84
N SER A 74 -2.52 -0.39 -5.47
CA SER A 74 -2.02 0.95 -5.77
C SER A 74 -1.66 1.13 -7.24
N THR A 75 -1.19 0.07 -7.89
CA THR A 75 -0.87 0.08 -9.33
C THR A 75 -2.16 0.16 -10.15
N VAL A 76 -3.18 -0.63 -9.82
CA VAL A 76 -4.50 -0.57 -10.47
C VAL A 76 -5.14 0.81 -10.30
N SER A 77 -5.01 1.40 -9.11
CA SER A 77 -5.54 2.74 -8.82
C SER A 77 -4.71 3.90 -9.40
N GLY A 78 -3.54 3.63 -9.97
CA GLY A 78 -2.67 4.64 -10.59
C GLY A 78 -1.99 5.61 -9.60
N CYS A 79 -1.92 5.29 -8.31
CA CYS A 79 -1.31 6.16 -7.30
C CYS A 79 0.19 5.87 -7.14
N ASN A 80 1.06 6.66 -7.79
CA ASN A 80 2.50 6.45 -7.73
C ASN A 80 3.10 6.69 -6.34
N TYR A 81 2.53 7.59 -5.54
CA TYR A 81 2.90 7.73 -4.13
C TYR A 81 2.76 6.39 -3.38
N CYS A 82 1.58 5.77 -3.48
CA CYS A 82 1.31 4.52 -2.78
C CYS A 82 2.11 3.34 -3.35
N ARG A 83 2.35 3.28 -4.67
CA ARG A 83 3.21 2.27 -5.30
C ARG A 83 4.62 2.30 -4.70
N ALA A 84 5.23 3.49 -4.61
CA ALA A 84 6.57 3.65 -4.04
C ALA A 84 6.65 3.23 -2.57
N HIS A 85 5.64 3.56 -1.77
CA HIS A 85 5.59 3.21 -0.35
C HIS A 85 5.37 1.73 -0.13
N THR A 86 4.49 1.10 -0.90
CA THR A 86 4.20 -0.33 -0.75
C THR A 86 5.36 -1.20 -1.20
N ILE A 87 6.04 -0.87 -2.30
CA ILE A 87 7.20 -1.64 -2.75
C ILE A 87 8.38 -1.49 -1.78
N ARG A 88 8.61 -0.29 -1.22
CA ARG A 88 9.59 -0.08 -0.16
C ARG A 88 9.25 -0.90 1.09
N ALA A 89 8.00 -0.88 1.52
CA ALA A 89 7.58 -1.66 2.68
C ALA A 89 7.70 -3.17 2.41
N ALA A 90 7.38 -3.65 1.21
CA ALA A 90 7.54 -5.05 0.84
C ALA A 90 9.02 -5.49 0.92
N GLU A 91 9.96 -4.66 0.42
CA GLU A 91 11.40 -4.88 0.54
C GLU A 91 11.80 -5.01 2.03
N ARG A 92 11.38 -4.09 2.89
CA ARG A 92 11.69 -4.11 4.32
C ARG A 92 11.09 -5.29 5.08
N TYR A 93 9.99 -5.84 4.58
CA TYR A 93 9.30 -7.01 5.17
C TYR A 93 9.65 -8.32 4.47
N GLY A 94 10.79 -8.38 3.75
CA GLY A 94 11.40 -9.61 3.29
C GLY A 94 10.92 -10.11 1.93
N ALA A 95 10.33 -9.25 1.11
CA ALA A 95 10.22 -9.56 -0.32
C ALA A 95 11.62 -9.49 -0.94
N ASN A 96 12.03 -10.56 -1.63
CA ASN A 96 13.34 -10.59 -2.29
C ASN A 96 13.31 -9.80 -3.61
N GLN A 97 14.50 -9.56 -4.17
CA GLN A 97 14.68 -8.79 -5.39
C GLN A 97 13.83 -9.32 -6.56
N ASP A 98 13.79 -10.65 -6.74
CA ASP A 98 13.07 -11.27 -7.83
C ASP A 98 11.55 -11.10 -7.67
N GLN A 99 11.04 -11.23 -6.45
CA GLN A 99 9.63 -10.96 -6.14
C GLN A 99 9.25 -9.51 -6.40
N LEU A 100 10.14 -8.56 -6.06
CA LEU A 100 9.86 -7.13 -6.27
C LEU A 100 9.90 -6.74 -7.75
N ASN A 101 10.79 -7.34 -8.52
CA ASN A 101 10.86 -7.14 -9.96
C ASN A 101 9.66 -7.76 -10.69
N ASP A 102 9.24 -8.96 -10.26
CA ASP A 102 8.20 -9.75 -10.92
C ASP A 102 6.78 -9.46 -10.42
N ILE A 103 6.60 -8.56 -9.46
CA ILE A 103 5.30 -8.41 -8.79
C ILE A 103 4.16 -8.09 -9.77
N TRP A 104 4.42 -7.38 -10.86
CA TRP A 104 3.40 -7.11 -11.86
C TRP A 104 3.24 -8.26 -12.87
N ASP A 105 4.29 -9.05 -13.06
CA ASP A 105 4.32 -10.24 -13.92
C ASP A 105 4.01 -11.54 -13.15
N PHE A 106 3.40 -11.42 -11.96
CA PHE A 106 3.16 -12.53 -11.04
C PHE A 106 2.51 -13.76 -11.67
N ARG A 107 1.69 -13.59 -12.71
CA ARG A 107 0.96 -14.68 -13.38
C ARG A 107 1.89 -15.74 -13.93
N THR A 108 2.99 -15.33 -14.54
CA THR A 108 3.99 -16.20 -15.18
C THR A 108 5.22 -16.45 -14.32
N SER A 109 5.43 -15.61 -13.30
CA SER A 109 6.58 -15.72 -12.40
C SER A 109 6.53 -16.99 -11.55
N LYS A 110 7.71 -17.60 -11.36
CA LYS A 110 7.92 -18.74 -10.45
C LYS A 110 8.17 -18.29 -8.99
N ASN A 111 8.29 -16.98 -8.76
CA ASN A 111 8.61 -16.42 -7.46
C ASN A 111 7.38 -16.28 -6.55
N PHE A 112 6.18 -16.60 -7.06
CA PHE A 112 4.92 -16.59 -6.33
C PHE A 112 4.23 -17.94 -6.35
N LYS A 113 3.68 -18.32 -5.19
CA LYS A 113 2.85 -19.52 -5.04
C LYS A 113 1.47 -19.27 -5.68
N GLU A 114 0.78 -20.33 -6.07
CA GLU A 114 -0.54 -20.23 -6.69
C GLU A 114 -1.52 -19.44 -5.84
N LYS A 115 -1.62 -19.73 -4.54
CA LYS A 115 -2.47 -18.97 -3.62
C LYS A 115 -2.16 -17.46 -3.57
N GLU A 116 -0.89 -17.06 -3.75
CA GLU A 116 -0.49 -15.66 -3.77
C GLU A 116 -0.98 -14.99 -5.06
N LYS A 117 -0.84 -15.69 -6.20
CA LYS A 117 -1.34 -15.23 -7.50
C LYS A 117 -2.85 -15.02 -7.48
N VAL A 118 -3.60 -15.95 -6.89
CA VAL A 118 -5.06 -15.82 -6.72
C VAL A 118 -5.43 -14.58 -5.91
N ALA A 119 -4.71 -14.29 -4.82
CA ALA A 119 -4.94 -13.07 -4.04
C ALA A 119 -4.60 -11.79 -4.83
N PHE A 120 -3.58 -11.82 -5.70
CA PHE A 120 -3.24 -10.69 -6.56
C PHE A 120 -4.29 -10.47 -7.67
N GLU A 121 -4.84 -11.53 -8.26
CA GLU A 121 -5.96 -11.41 -9.20
C GLU A 121 -7.19 -10.80 -8.52
N PHE A 122 -7.53 -11.27 -7.33
CA PHE A 122 -8.60 -10.67 -6.54
C PHE A 122 -8.32 -9.20 -6.23
N ALA A 123 -7.08 -8.85 -5.88
CA ALA A 123 -6.69 -7.46 -5.60
C ALA A 123 -6.85 -6.56 -6.84
N ILE A 124 -6.52 -7.06 -8.03
CA ILE A 124 -6.75 -6.34 -9.30
C ILE A 124 -8.25 -6.09 -9.51
N ALA A 125 -9.06 -7.13 -9.40
CA ALA A 125 -10.50 -7.04 -9.62
C ALA A 125 -11.19 -6.11 -8.62
N ALA A 126 -10.87 -6.26 -7.34
CA ALA A 126 -11.46 -5.48 -6.25
C ALA A 126 -11.00 -4.00 -6.24
N SER A 127 -9.82 -3.70 -6.79
CA SER A 127 -9.31 -2.33 -6.90
C SER A 127 -9.77 -1.62 -8.18
N SER A 128 -10.36 -2.33 -9.12
CA SER A 128 -10.85 -1.76 -10.38
C SER A 128 -12.10 -0.89 -10.16
N ILE A 129 -12.29 0.10 -11.02
CA ILE A 129 -13.49 0.95 -11.05
C ILE A 129 -14.05 0.92 -12.48
N PRO A 130 -15.25 0.37 -12.70
CA PRO A 130 -16.11 -0.33 -11.71
C PRO A 130 -15.45 -1.59 -11.15
N ASN A 131 -15.89 -2.03 -9.97
CA ASN A 131 -15.42 -3.26 -9.34
C ASN A 131 -15.64 -4.46 -10.29
N ARG A 132 -14.65 -5.37 -10.37
CA ARG A 132 -14.64 -6.48 -11.32
C ARG A 132 -14.61 -7.85 -10.64
N VAL A 133 -14.89 -7.90 -9.34
CA VAL A 133 -15.02 -9.17 -8.62
C VAL A 133 -16.30 -9.85 -9.10
N ASP A 134 -16.15 -11.06 -9.61
CA ASP A 134 -17.22 -11.93 -10.04
C ASP A 134 -17.21 -13.27 -9.29
N GLU A 135 -18.14 -14.16 -9.62
CA GLU A 135 -18.27 -15.47 -8.97
C GLU A 135 -17.00 -16.32 -9.18
N ALA A 136 -16.43 -16.32 -10.40
CA ALA A 136 -15.26 -17.13 -10.71
C ALA A 136 -14.03 -16.72 -9.87
N ILE A 137 -13.78 -15.41 -9.75
CA ILE A 137 -12.70 -14.86 -8.90
C ILE A 137 -12.96 -15.19 -7.43
N SER A 138 -14.21 -15.07 -6.98
CA SER A 138 -14.61 -15.35 -5.61
C SER A 138 -14.45 -16.83 -5.26
N ASP A 139 -14.84 -17.72 -6.14
CA ASP A 139 -14.72 -19.16 -5.94
C ASP A 139 -13.26 -19.60 -5.91
N GLU A 140 -12.43 -19.05 -6.81
CA GLU A 140 -11.01 -19.34 -6.82
C GLU A 140 -10.33 -18.87 -5.53
N LEU A 141 -10.69 -17.67 -5.04
CA LEU A 141 -10.16 -17.16 -3.78
C LEU A 141 -10.49 -18.08 -2.60
N ARG A 142 -11.75 -18.55 -2.48
CA ARG A 142 -12.21 -19.46 -1.42
C ARG A 142 -11.52 -20.83 -1.41
N LYS A 143 -10.98 -21.29 -2.54
CA LYS A 143 -10.21 -22.56 -2.59
C LYS A 143 -8.88 -22.45 -1.86
N HIS A 144 -8.30 -21.27 -1.78
CA HIS A 144 -6.93 -21.05 -1.31
C HIS A 144 -6.84 -20.33 0.04
N TRP A 145 -7.89 -19.60 0.44
CA TRP A 145 -7.91 -18.71 1.58
C TRP A 145 -9.18 -18.89 2.41
N ASP A 146 -9.04 -18.95 3.73
CA ASP A 146 -10.19 -19.00 4.62
C ASP A 146 -10.84 -17.62 4.83
N ASP A 147 -12.02 -17.58 5.47
CA ASP A 147 -12.80 -16.35 5.66
C ASP A 147 -12.01 -15.26 6.37
N GLY A 148 -11.21 -15.61 7.38
CA GLY A 148 -10.37 -14.66 8.11
C GLY A 148 -9.27 -14.07 7.25
N GLU A 149 -8.60 -14.91 6.46
CA GLU A 149 -7.57 -14.49 5.50
C GLU A 149 -8.16 -13.64 4.37
N ILE A 150 -9.35 -13.97 3.88
CA ILE A 150 -10.08 -13.17 2.87
C ILE A 150 -10.43 -11.79 3.42
N VAL A 151 -10.89 -11.71 4.68
CA VAL A 151 -11.14 -10.42 5.35
C VAL A 151 -9.85 -9.60 5.49
N GLU A 152 -8.72 -10.24 5.82
CA GLU A 152 -7.43 -9.54 5.87
C GLU A 152 -7.00 -9.03 4.48
N ILE A 153 -7.14 -9.84 3.42
CA ILE A 153 -6.83 -9.47 2.04
C ILE A 153 -7.67 -8.25 1.62
N LEU A 154 -9.00 -8.33 1.80
CA LEU A 154 -9.90 -7.24 1.45
C LEU A 154 -9.67 -6.00 2.33
N GLY A 155 -9.32 -6.18 3.59
CA GLY A 155 -8.93 -5.10 4.50
C GLY A 155 -7.74 -4.31 3.96
N VAL A 156 -6.70 -5.00 3.45
CA VAL A 156 -5.54 -4.35 2.81
C VAL A 156 -5.96 -3.59 1.55
N ILE A 157 -6.73 -4.22 0.66
CA ILE A 157 -7.20 -3.59 -0.58
C ILE A 157 -8.01 -2.31 -0.28
N SER A 158 -8.92 -2.38 0.70
CA SER A 158 -9.78 -1.26 1.10
C SER A 158 -8.99 -0.13 1.75
N LEU A 159 -8.01 -0.46 2.59
CA LEU A 159 -7.10 0.51 3.19
C LEU A 159 -6.32 1.28 2.10
N PHE A 160 -5.78 0.56 1.12
CA PHE A 160 -5.10 1.20 0.00
C PHE A 160 -6.06 1.90 -0.95
N GLY A 161 -7.31 1.47 -1.06
CA GLY A 161 -8.38 2.22 -1.76
C GLY A 161 -8.57 3.62 -1.16
N PHE A 162 -8.59 3.74 0.17
CA PHE A 162 -8.60 5.02 0.88
C PHE A 162 -7.31 5.81 0.61
N LEU A 163 -6.15 5.21 0.81
CA LEU A 163 -4.85 5.88 0.66
C LEU A 163 -4.59 6.34 -0.77
N ASN A 164 -4.92 5.53 -1.76
CA ASN A 164 -4.74 5.87 -3.17
C ASN A 164 -5.55 7.11 -3.53
N ARG A 165 -6.82 7.16 -3.12
CA ARG A 165 -7.67 8.32 -3.36
C ARG A 165 -7.17 9.56 -2.63
N TRP A 166 -6.80 9.41 -1.34
CA TRP A 166 -6.23 10.51 -0.55
C TRP A 166 -4.98 11.07 -1.20
N ASN A 167 -3.97 10.24 -1.42
CA ASN A 167 -2.67 10.70 -1.88
C ASN A 167 -2.67 11.19 -3.31
N ASP A 168 -3.39 10.51 -4.19
CA ASP A 168 -3.46 10.90 -5.59
C ASP A 168 -4.21 12.22 -5.77
N SER A 169 -5.32 12.44 -5.06
CA SER A 169 -6.06 13.70 -5.08
C SER A 169 -5.28 14.84 -4.42
N MET A 170 -4.61 14.54 -3.30
CA MET A 170 -3.80 15.51 -2.56
C MET A 170 -2.55 15.96 -3.33
N GLY A 171 -2.02 15.11 -4.23
CA GLY A 171 -0.70 15.30 -4.84
C GLY A 171 0.41 15.22 -3.80
N THR A 172 0.28 14.31 -2.83
CA THR A 172 1.23 14.14 -1.73
C THR A 172 2.64 13.95 -2.26
N ARG A 173 3.62 14.68 -1.73
CA ARG A 173 5.03 14.55 -2.14
C ARG A 173 5.63 13.25 -1.64
N ILE A 174 6.32 12.54 -2.54
CA ILE A 174 7.02 11.29 -2.20
C ILE A 174 8.29 11.63 -1.41
N GLU A 175 8.53 10.90 -0.36
CA GLU A 175 9.75 10.95 0.43
C GLU A 175 10.92 10.31 -0.34
N GLU A 176 12.13 10.80 -0.06
CA GLU A 176 13.33 10.41 -0.82
C GLU A 176 13.55 8.90 -0.86
N ASP A 177 13.41 8.23 0.28
CA ASP A 177 13.65 6.79 0.37
C ASP A 177 12.59 5.95 -0.36
N ALA A 178 11.31 6.36 -0.32
CA ALA A 178 10.27 5.72 -1.10
C ALA A 178 10.51 5.93 -2.62
N ASN A 179 10.95 7.12 -3.01
CA ASN A 179 11.32 7.41 -4.39
C ASN A 179 12.51 6.57 -4.87
N LYS A 180 13.51 6.32 -4.02
CA LYS A 180 14.63 5.40 -4.33
C LYS A 180 14.14 3.98 -4.60
N SER A 181 13.24 3.46 -3.76
CA SER A 181 12.65 2.13 -3.97
C SER A 181 11.79 2.09 -5.24
N GLY A 182 11.03 3.15 -5.54
CA GLY A 182 10.31 3.28 -6.80
C GLY A 182 11.23 3.19 -8.02
N LYS A 183 12.33 3.94 -8.03
CA LYS A 183 13.34 3.91 -9.10
C LYS A 183 14.03 2.55 -9.26
N LYS A 184 14.15 1.80 -8.18
CA LYS A 184 14.85 0.52 -8.16
C LYS A 184 14.00 -0.64 -8.70
N PHE A 185 12.69 -0.63 -8.45
CA PHE A 185 11.83 -1.79 -8.62
C PHE A 185 10.61 -1.58 -9.53
N ILE A 186 10.35 -0.36 -9.96
CA ILE A 186 9.18 -0.06 -10.79
C ILE A 186 9.69 0.38 -12.16
N ASP A 187 9.36 -0.42 -13.17
CA ASP A 187 9.65 -0.06 -14.55
C ASP A 187 8.93 1.25 -14.91
N ASP A 188 9.54 2.06 -15.75
CA ASP A 188 9.05 3.37 -16.18
C ASP A 188 8.70 4.30 -15.02
N TRP A 189 9.45 4.20 -13.90
CA TRP A 189 9.19 4.99 -12.72
C TRP A 189 9.18 6.49 -13.00
N ASN A 190 8.02 7.09 -12.78
CA ASN A 190 7.83 8.53 -12.82
C ASN A 190 6.90 8.96 -11.68
N PRO A 191 7.35 9.78 -10.74
CA PRO A 191 6.50 10.23 -9.63
C PRO A 191 5.35 11.13 -10.07
N ILE A 192 5.34 11.64 -11.31
CA ILE A 192 4.32 12.51 -11.89
C ILE A 192 4.05 13.71 -10.95
N LYS A 193 2.80 13.86 -10.48
CA LYS A 193 2.37 14.94 -9.59
C LYS A 193 2.89 14.83 -8.15
N HIS A 194 3.51 13.72 -7.80
CA HIS A 194 4.06 13.44 -6.47
C HIS A 194 5.55 13.78 -6.37
N GLY A 195 6.20 14.11 -7.48
CA GLY A 195 7.59 14.54 -7.50
C GLY A 195 7.79 15.94 -6.91
N SER A 196 9.02 16.24 -6.47
CA SER A 196 9.44 17.57 -6.02
C SER A 196 9.58 18.54 -7.21
#